data_0f2e04e73849d83c28c918e6f51319ee
#
_entry.id   0f2e04e73849d83c28c918e6f51319ee
#
_cell.length_a   1.000
_cell.length_b   1.000
_cell.length_c   1.000
_cell.angle_alpha   90.00
_cell.angle_beta   90.00
_cell.angle_gamma   90.00
#
_symmetry.space_group_name_H-M   'P 1'
#
loop_
_entity.id
_entity.type
_entity.pdbx_description
1 polymer ?
#
loop_
_entity_poly.entity_id
_entity_poly.type
_entity_poly.pdbx_seq_one_letter_code
_entity_poly.pdbx_strand_id
1 'polypeptide(L)'
;MAFTWDNQEKLRILQPETEITISQATSKYTPMKKQELYHKVIDYFEQTMPVAETELHYNNPFQLLVAVILSAQCTDKRVNMVTPNLFRDFPDPETMAASNPDVLFDYIRSISYPNNKAKHLWGMANMLVNEYHSEVPSDLDQLVRLPGVGRKTANVIQAVIFEKAAMAVDTHVFRVSHRIGLVPARCTTPYSVEKELVRNFPAELIPKAHHWLILHGRYTCIARQPKCDACGLVMICKHYQNQHKLSAQPCPQTGTVHNKSKKEKGQNKS
;
A
#
# COMPACT_ATOMS: atom_id res chain seq x y z
N MET A 1 8.88 26.23 11.80
CA MET A 1 7.41 26.39 11.96
C MET A 1 6.79 25.10 11.48
N ALA A 2 6.26 24.28 12.39
CA ALA A 2 5.64 23.01 12.06
C ALA A 2 4.22 23.30 11.56
N PHE A 3 3.95 23.04 10.29
CA PHE A 3 2.58 23.04 9.74
C PHE A 3 1.90 21.74 10.14
N THR A 4 1.06 21.80 11.15
CA THR A 4 0.11 20.73 11.49
C THR A 4 -1.09 20.84 10.55
N TRP A 5 -1.13 20.03 9.49
CA TRP A 5 -2.33 19.87 8.66
C TRP A 5 -3.31 18.94 9.34
N ASP A 6 -4.52 19.42 9.57
CA ASP A 6 -5.62 18.63 10.12
C ASP A 6 -6.04 17.55 9.11
N ASN A 7 -6.21 16.30 9.60
CA ASN A 7 -6.63 15.14 8.81
C ASN A 7 -7.99 15.31 8.12
N GLN A 8 -8.81 16.28 8.53
CA GLN A 8 -10.10 16.55 7.88
C GLN A 8 -9.97 17.35 6.57
N GLU A 9 -8.95 18.20 6.44
CA GLU A 9 -8.69 18.93 5.20
C GLU A 9 -8.11 18.04 4.09
N LYS A 10 -7.28 17.04 4.44
CA LYS A 10 -6.79 16.02 3.48
C LYS A 10 -7.93 15.22 2.83
N LEU A 11 -9.04 15.02 3.54
CA LEU A 11 -10.23 14.33 3.02
C LEU A 11 -11.11 15.19 2.10
N ARG A 12 -11.06 16.52 2.23
CA ARG A 12 -11.83 17.44 1.37
C ARG A 12 -11.27 17.56 -0.04
N ILE A 13 -9.96 17.41 -0.22
CA ILE A 13 -9.29 17.46 -1.53
C ILE A 13 -9.60 16.21 -2.38
N LEU A 14 -10.14 15.14 -1.78
CA LEU A 14 -10.45 13.87 -2.44
C LEU A 14 -11.85 13.80 -3.06
N GLN A 15 -12.63 14.87 -3.07
CA GLN A 15 -13.94 14.89 -3.71
C GLN A 15 -13.94 15.84 -4.90
N PRO A 16 -13.76 15.37 -6.13
CA PRO A 16 -14.11 16.17 -7.31
C PRO A 16 -15.65 16.26 -7.37
N GLU A 17 -16.18 17.47 -7.34
CA GLU A 17 -17.58 17.76 -7.68
C GLU A 17 -17.80 17.56 -9.19
N THR A 18 -17.89 16.30 -9.61
CA THR A 18 -18.43 15.95 -10.93
C THR A 18 -19.36 14.76 -10.74
N GLU A 19 -20.67 15.05 -10.71
CA GLU A 19 -21.70 14.04 -10.93
C GLU A 19 -21.51 13.43 -12.33
N ILE A 20 -20.80 12.30 -12.39
CA ILE A 20 -20.75 11.48 -13.60
C ILE A 20 -22.03 10.63 -13.59
N THR A 21 -23.00 11.06 -14.38
CA THR A 21 -24.23 10.31 -14.66
C THR A 21 -23.86 8.97 -15.31
N ILE A 22 -24.10 7.87 -14.60
CA ILE A 22 -23.75 6.47 -14.96
C ILE A 22 -24.60 5.91 -16.14
N SER A 23 -25.34 6.75 -16.86
CA SER A 23 -26.43 6.27 -17.73
C SER A 23 -26.07 5.87 -19.17
N GLN A 24 -24.83 5.63 -19.55
CA GLN A 24 -24.54 5.12 -20.93
C GLN A 24 -23.18 4.40 -21.07
N ALA A 25 -22.93 3.28 -20.41
CA ALA A 25 -21.72 2.48 -20.62
C ALA A 25 -22.02 1.03 -20.98
N THR A 26 -22.73 0.77 -22.07
CA THR A 26 -22.72 -0.53 -22.76
C THR A 26 -21.72 -0.52 -23.92
N SER A 27 -20.57 0.07 -23.75
CA SER A 27 -19.47 -0.02 -24.73
C SER A 27 -18.72 -1.32 -24.54
N LYS A 28 -18.57 -2.10 -25.60
CA LYS A 28 -17.76 -3.32 -25.63
C LYS A 28 -16.35 -3.01 -25.12
N TYR A 29 -16.00 -3.57 -23.95
CA TYR A 29 -14.68 -3.42 -23.35
C TYR A 29 -13.61 -3.94 -24.32
N THR A 30 -12.82 -3.06 -24.87
CA THR A 30 -11.55 -3.39 -25.52
C THR A 30 -10.47 -3.37 -24.44
N PRO A 31 -9.71 -4.45 -24.25
CA PRO A 31 -8.66 -4.45 -23.23
C PRO A 31 -7.65 -3.34 -23.53
N MET A 32 -7.56 -2.41 -22.59
CA MET A 32 -6.65 -1.27 -22.66
C MET A 32 -5.19 -1.74 -22.72
N LYS A 33 -4.37 -1.10 -23.55
CA LYS A 33 -2.93 -1.37 -23.58
C LYS A 33 -2.32 -1.02 -22.22
N LYS A 34 -1.35 -1.82 -21.78
CA LYS A 34 -0.73 -1.66 -20.46
C LYS A 34 -0.18 -0.26 -20.22
N GLN A 35 0.54 0.30 -21.18
CA GLN A 35 1.08 1.67 -21.08
C GLN A 35 -0.01 2.72 -20.91
N GLU A 36 -1.12 2.59 -21.65
CA GLU A 36 -2.26 3.50 -21.54
C GLU A 36 -2.90 3.42 -20.14
N LEU A 37 -2.98 2.21 -19.55
CA LEU A 37 -3.47 2.05 -18.18
C LEU A 37 -2.58 2.79 -17.18
N TYR A 38 -1.26 2.66 -17.29
CA TYR A 38 -0.32 3.35 -16.42
C TYR A 38 -0.45 4.88 -16.57
N HIS A 39 -0.51 5.41 -17.79
CA HIS A 39 -0.70 6.86 -18.01
C HIS A 39 -1.99 7.36 -17.35
N LYS A 40 -3.12 6.70 -17.57
CA LYS A 40 -4.40 7.12 -16.94
C LYS A 40 -4.37 7.03 -15.40
N VAL A 41 -3.64 6.07 -14.83
CA VAL A 41 -3.48 5.96 -13.38
C VAL A 41 -2.58 7.08 -12.85
N ILE A 42 -1.51 7.42 -13.56
CA ILE A 42 -0.63 8.55 -13.23
C ILE A 42 -1.43 9.85 -13.28
N ASP A 43 -2.11 10.13 -14.40
CA ASP A 43 -2.91 11.34 -14.58
C ASP A 43 -3.96 11.51 -13.46
N TYR A 44 -4.64 10.43 -13.10
CA TYR A 44 -5.60 10.44 -11.99
C TYR A 44 -4.93 10.81 -10.66
N PHE A 45 -3.81 10.19 -10.32
CA PHE A 45 -3.15 10.46 -9.05
C PHE A 45 -2.46 11.83 -9.02
N GLU A 46 -1.92 12.30 -10.13
CA GLU A 46 -1.36 13.66 -10.19
C GLU A 46 -2.43 14.74 -9.99
N GLN A 47 -3.64 14.51 -10.50
CA GLN A 47 -4.76 15.43 -10.31
C GLN A 47 -5.37 15.34 -8.90
N THR A 48 -5.50 14.15 -8.34
CA THR A 48 -6.22 13.94 -7.06
C THR A 48 -5.31 13.91 -5.83
N MET A 49 -4.03 13.57 -6.01
CA MET A 49 -3.02 13.51 -4.95
C MET A 49 -1.68 14.09 -5.44
N PRO A 50 -1.63 15.39 -5.78
CA PRO A 50 -0.41 16.02 -6.28
C PRO A 50 0.74 15.97 -5.26
N VAL A 51 0.42 15.97 -3.96
CA VAL A 51 1.36 15.74 -2.86
C VAL A 51 1.03 14.40 -2.22
N ALA A 52 1.94 13.43 -2.34
CA ALA A 52 1.80 12.11 -1.76
C ALA A 52 3.10 11.75 -1.03
N GLU A 53 3.02 11.73 0.30
CA GLU A 53 4.18 11.56 1.19
C GLU A 53 3.87 10.55 2.28
N THR A 54 4.91 10.17 3.02
CA THR A 54 4.75 9.33 4.20
C THR A 54 3.98 10.05 5.31
N GLU A 55 3.17 9.31 6.05
CA GLU A 55 2.47 9.83 7.24
C GLU A 55 3.33 9.76 8.52
N LEU A 56 4.54 9.21 8.44
CA LEU A 56 5.50 9.18 9.56
C LEU A 56 6.16 10.54 9.74
N HIS A 57 6.32 10.95 11.01
CA HIS A 57 7.00 12.21 11.37
C HIS A 57 8.49 11.96 11.61
N TYR A 58 9.34 12.73 10.95
CA TYR A 58 10.80 12.67 11.07
C TYR A 58 11.43 14.00 10.65
N ASN A 59 12.66 14.28 11.10
CA ASN A 59 13.42 15.48 10.75
C ASN A 59 14.72 15.18 9.98
N ASN A 60 15.17 13.91 9.96
CA ASN A 60 16.39 13.50 9.29
C ASN A 60 16.31 12.03 8.85
N PRO A 61 17.24 11.54 8.01
CA PRO A 61 17.24 10.16 7.49
C PRO A 61 17.26 9.09 8.59
N PHE A 62 18.01 9.30 9.67
CA PHE A 62 18.06 8.37 10.80
C PHE A 62 16.71 8.24 11.48
N GLN A 63 16.02 9.36 11.75
CA GLN A 63 14.70 9.34 12.36
C GLN A 63 13.66 8.64 11.47
N LEU A 64 13.72 8.82 10.15
CA LEU A 64 12.85 8.07 9.26
C LEU A 64 13.15 6.57 9.32
N LEU A 65 14.41 6.17 9.30
CA LEU A 65 14.81 4.76 9.40
C LEU A 65 14.25 4.13 10.68
N VAL A 66 14.42 4.80 11.83
CA VAL A 66 13.84 4.38 13.12
C VAL A 66 12.31 4.26 13.03
N ALA A 67 11.64 5.29 12.52
CA ALA A 67 10.18 5.31 12.40
C ALA A 67 9.65 4.18 11.50
N VAL A 68 10.32 3.88 10.38
CA VAL A 68 9.94 2.77 9.48
C VAL A 68 10.18 1.41 10.12
N ILE A 69 11.26 1.21 10.89
CA ILE A 69 11.45 -0.03 11.67
C ILE A 69 10.32 -0.18 12.69
N LEU A 70 9.94 0.89 13.38
CA LEU A 70 8.87 0.88 14.36
C LEU A 70 7.49 0.63 13.73
N SER A 71 7.26 1.06 12.48
CA SER A 71 5.97 0.89 11.77
C SER A 71 5.68 -0.55 11.33
N ALA A 72 6.66 -1.44 11.38
CA ALA A 72 6.43 -2.86 11.05
C ALA A 72 5.35 -3.46 11.98
N GLN A 73 4.20 -3.86 11.38
CA GLN A 73 3.01 -4.37 12.09
C GLN A 73 2.46 -3.40 13.16
N CYS A 74 2.67 -2.10 12.97
CA CYS A 74 2.17 -1.04 13.83
C CYS A 74 1.61 0.10 12.97
N THR A 75 0.64 0.85 13.47
CA THR A 75 0.07 1.99 12.75
C THR A 75 1.00 3.20 12.83
N ASP A 76 1.08 3.99 11.74
CA ASP A 76 1.87 5.21 11.70
C ASP A 76 1.46 6.18 12.82
N LYS A 77 0.14 6.27 13.11
CA LYS A 77 -0.38 7.05 14.25
C LYS A 77 0.26 6.64 15.58
N ARG A 78 0.40 5.33 15.85
CA ARG A 78 1.03 4.84 17.09
C ARG A 78 2.52 5.17 17.11
N VAL A 79 3.21 5.01 15.98
CA VAL A 79 4.63 5.38 15.85
C VAL A 79 4.80 6.86 16.13
N ASN A 80 4.02 7.73 15.51
CA ASN A 80 4.08 9.18 15.69
C ASN A 80 3.75 9.65 17.13
N MET A 81 3.07 8.83 17.94
CA MET A 81 2.84 9.11 19.37
C MET A 81 4.08 8.81 20.22
N VAL A 82 4.92 7.90 19.80
CA VAL A 82 6.09 7.40 20.55
C VAL A 82 7.37 8.14 20.16
N THR A 83 7.56 8.39 18.87
CA THR A 83 8.81 8.93 18.32
C THR A 83 9.21 10.31 18.84
N PRO A 84 8.32 11.27 19.20
CA PRO A 84 8.75 12.58 19.70
C PRO A 84 9.63 12.49 20.96
N ASN A 85 9.27 11.64 21.92
CA ASN A 85 10.09 11.46 23.12
C ASN A 85 11.39 10.68 22.81
N LEU A 86 11.28 9.65 21.96
CA LEU A 86 12.46 8.89 21.52
C LEU A 86 13.46 9.77 20.80
N PHE A 87 13.04 10.62 19.87
CA PHE A 87 13.91 11.48 19.08
C PHE A 87 14.46 12.72 19.85
N ARG A 88 13.76 13.13 20.91
CA ARG A 88 14.31 14.15 21.82
C ARG A 88 15.54 13.64 22.54
N ASP A 89 15.49 12.39 23.03
CA ASP A 89 16.54 11.83 23.88
C ASP A 89 17.60 11.05 23.08
N PHE A 90 17.23 10.59 21.87
CA PHE A 90 18.10 9.89 20.90
C PHE A 90 17.95 10.51 19.50
N PRO A 91 18.48 11.73 19.28
CA PRO A 91 18.31 12.45 18.01
C PRO A 91 19.13 11.89 16.84
N ASP A 92 20.18 11.14 17.13
CA ASP A 92 21.20 10.64 16.21
C ASP A 92 21.64 9.20 16.52
N PRO A 93 22.40 8.54 15.61
CA PRO A 93 22.91 7.18 15.81
C PRO A 93 23.81 7.04 17.03
N GLU A 94 24.66 8.05 17.33
CA GLU A 94 25.63 8.01 18.41
C GLU A 94 24.95 7.92 19.78
N THR A 95 23.98 8.77 20.04
CA THR A 95 23.23 8.77 21.29
C THR A 95 22.44 7.49 21.49
N MET A 96 21.86 6.94 20.40
CA MET A 96 21.13 5.68 20.46
C MET A 96 22.07 4.48 20.65
N ALA A 97 23.24 4.45 20.01
CA ALA A 97 24.25 3.40 20.17
C ALA A 97 24.86 3.38 21.59
N ALA A 98 25.06 4.58 22.19
CA ALA A 98 25.55 4.72 23.55
C ALA A 98 24.57 4.24 24.63
N SER A 99 23.31 4.00 24.27
CA SER A 99 22.26 3.44 25.13
C SER A 99 22.32 1.91 25.17
N ASN A 100 21.23 1.27 25.53
CA ASN A 100 21.06 -0.18 25.51
C ASN A 100 19.61 -0.56 25.14
N PRO A 101 19.35 -1.83 24.78
CA PRO A 101 18.01 -2.27 24.38
C PRO A 101 16.93 -2.08 25.45
N ASP A 102 17.27 -2.22 26.74
CA ASP A 102 16.28 -2.12 27.83
C ASP A 102 15.78 -0.67 27.98
N VAL A 103 16.67 0.31 27.89
CA VAL A 103 16.30 1.73 27.88
C VAL A 103 15.43 2.06 26.66
N LEU A 104 15.80 1.62 25.46
CA LEU A 104 15.01 1.84 24.26
C LEU A 104 13.63 1.17 24.32
N PHE A 105 13.57 -0.02 24.97
CA PHE A 105 12.30 -0.72 25.18
C PHE A 105 11.29 0.16 25.97
N ASP A 106 11.71 0.86 27.00
CA ASP A 106 10.81 1.71 27.78
C ASP A 106 10.12 2.80 26.95
N TYR A 107 10.82 3.38 25.96
CA TYR A 107 10.23 4.34 25.02
C TYR A 107 9.22 3.73 24.08
N ILE A 108 9.46 2.48 23.63
CA ILE A 108 8.67 1.84 22.57
C ILE A 108 7.75 0.71 23.05
N ARG A 109 7.57 0.52 24.36
CA ARG A 109 6.78 -0.59 24.96
C ARG A 109 5.35 -0.71 24.41
N SER A 110 4.77 0.36 23.89
CA SER A 110 3.43 0.36 23.31
C SER A 110 3.41 0.01 21.81
N ILE A 111 4.57 -0.17 21.19
CA ILE A 111 4.73 -0.60 19.79
C ILE A 111 4.66 -2.12 19.72
N SER A 112 4.17 -2.68 18.62
CA SER A 112 4.14 -4.13 18.40
C SER A 112 5.55 -4.71 18.41
N TYR A 113 5.76 -5.84 19.13
CA TYR A 113 7.04 -6.54 19.25
C TYR A 113 8.19 -5.66 19.81
N PRO A 114 8.00 -4.95 20.93
CA PRO A 114 8.93 -3.93 21.39
C PRO A 114 10.31 -4.48 21.73
N ASN A 115 10.41 -5.68 22.34
CA ASN A 115 11.70 -6.32 22.69
C ASN A 115 12.62 -6.49 21.47
N ASN A 116 12.09 -7.06 20.38
CA ASN A 116 12.87 -7.26 19.17
C ASN A 116 13.23 -5.93 18.50
N LYS A 117 12.29 -4.97 18.48
CA LYS A 117 12.52 -3.65 17.90
C LYS A 117 13.57 -2.86 18.68
N ALA A 118 13.55 -2.90 20.00
CA ALA A 118 14.58 -2.26 20.83
C ALA A 118 15.99 -2.79 20.51
N LYS A 119 16.13 -4.12 20.41
CA LYS A 119 17.38 -4.74 19.98
C LYS A 119 17.80 -4.34 18.57
N HIS A 120 16.83 -4.28 17.65
CA HIS A 120 17.10 -3.86 16.27
C HIS A 120 17.53 -2.39 16.20
N LEU A 121 16.86 -1.48 16.91
CA LEU A 121 17.24 -0.06 16.95
C LEU A 121 18.65 0.14 17.49
N TRP A 122 18.96 -0.50 18.61
CA TRP A 122 20.29 -0.44 19.20
C TRP A 122 21.37 -1.02 18.28
N GLY A 123 21.14 -2.21 17.73
CA GLY A 123 22.08 -2.84 16.80
C GLY A 123 22.25 -2.05 15.50
N MET A 124 21.18 -1.49 14.96
CA MET A 124 21.20 -0.63 13.77
C MET A 124 22.02 0.65 14.05
N ALA A 125 21.80 1.32 15.18
CA ALA A 125 22.55 2.50 15.56
C ALA A 125 24.05 2.21 15.72
N ASN A 126 24.41 1.11 16.40
CA ASN A 126 25.80 0.65 16.52
C ASN A 126 26.45 0.39 15.16
N MET A 127 25.74 -0.26 14.24
CA MET A 127 26.26 -0.53 12.89
C MET A 127 26.44 0.78 12.09
N LEU A 128 25.51 1.74 12.21
CA LEU A 128 25.66 3.05 11.57
C LEU A 128 26.91 3.78 12.07
N VAL A 129 27.14 3.81 13.39
CA VAL A 129 28.31 4.45 13.97
C VAL A 129 29.61 3.76 13.53
N ASN A 130 29.67 2.43 13.60
CA ASN A 130 30.92 1.70 13.41
C ASN A 130 31.28 1.45 11.93
N GLU A 131 30.28 1.31 11.04
CA GLU A 131 30.51 0.91 9.64
C GLU A 131 30.11 2.00 8.63
N TYR A 132 29.27 2.97 9.02
CA TYR A 132 28.68 3.96 8.09
C TYR A 132 28.87 5.40 8.51
N HIS A 133 29.82 5.70 9.43
CA HIS A 133 30.14 7.07 9.89
C HIS A 133 28.90 7.83 10.38
N SER A 134 27.98 7.15 11.05
CA SER A 134 26.70 7.67 11.53
C SER A 134 25.73 8.13 10.43
N GLU A 135 25.98 7.80 9.19
CA GLU A 135 25.11 8.12 8.06
C GLU A 135 24.26 6.92 7.64
N VAL A 136 23.03 7.19 7.20
CA VAL A 136 22.16 6.17 6.64
C VAL A 136 22.63 5.87 5.21
N PRO A 137 23.03 4.61 4.88
CA PRO A 137 23.50 4.30 3.55
C PRO A 137 22.37 4.37 2.50
N SER A 138 22.71 4.76 1.28
CA SER A 138 21.76 4.87 0.18
C SER A 138 21.66 3.61 -0.68
N ASP A 139 22.55 2.66 -0.49
CA ASP A 139 22.60 1.41 -1.24
C ASP A 139 21.67 0.36 -0.64
N LEU A 140 20.97 -0.42 -1.50
CA LEU A 140 20.00 -1.43 -1.06
C LEU A 140 20.66 -2.53 -0.25
N ASP A 141 21.80 -3.05 -0.70
CA ASP A 141 22.48 -4.18 -0.06
C ASP A 141 23.08 -3.76 1.28
N GLN A 142 23.53 -2.50 1.41
CA GLN A 142 23.97 -1.94 2.68
C GLN A 142 22.80 -1.73 3.64
N LEU A 143 21.68 -1.19 3.17
CA LEU A 143 20.46 -0.98 3.98
C LEU A 143 19.93 -2.29 4.57
N VAL A 144 19.88 -3.36 3.78
CA VAL A 144 19.34 -4.66 4.27
C VAL A 144 20.27 -5.38 5.25
N ARG A 145 21.54 -4.96 5.39
CA ARG A 145 22.44 -5.44 6.44
C ARG A 145 22.10 -4.87 7.81
N LEU A 146 21.44 -3.72 7.85
CA LEU A 146 21.10 -3.05 9.11
C LEU A 146 20.05 -3.89 9.89
N PRO A 147 20.25 -4.11 11.21
CA PRO A 147 19.30 -4.83 12.05
C PRO A 147 17.89 -4.24 11.97
N GLY A 148 16.90 -5.09 11.72
CA GLY A 148 15.50 -4.68 11.57
C GLY A 148 15.11 -4.11 10.20
N VAL A 149 16.04 -4.04 9.26
CA VAL A 149 15.81 -3.53 7.90
C VAL A 149 15.70 -4.68 6.91
N GLY A 150 14.48 -4.94 6.46
CA GLY A 150 14.23 -5.83 5.33
C GLY A 150 14.15 -5.06 4.02
N ARG A 151 14.05 -5.77 2.88
CA ARG A 151 13.93 -5.18 1.54
C ARG A 151 12.85 -4.10 1.45
N LYS A 152 11.67 -4.34 2.05
CA LYS A 152 10.59 -3.35 2.04
C LYS A 152 11.00 -2.06 2.76
N THR A 153 11.60 -2.15 3.94
CA THR A 153 12.10 -0.99 4.69
C THR A 153 13.18 -0.25 3.90
N ALA A 154 14.13 -0.98 3.32
CA ALA A 154 15.18 -0.40 2.49
C ALA A 154 14.62 0.36 1.28
N ASN A 155 13.62 -0.21 0.59
CA ASN A 155 12.96 0.48 -0.55
C ASN A 155 12.24 1.76 -0.09
N VAL A 156 11.61 1.78 1.11
CA VAL A 156 11.02 3.02 1.65
C VAL A 156 12.09 4.08 1.87
N ILE A 157 13.21 3.72 2.50
CA ILE A 157 14.31 4.66 2.75
C ILE A 157 14.89 5.18 1.42
N GLN A 158 15.13 4.29 0.46
CA GLN A 158 15.63 4.68 -0.86
C GLN A 158 14.68 5.64 -1.59
N ALA A 159 13.38 5.38 -1.53
CA ALA A 159 12.38 6.21 -2.20
C ALA A 159 12.21 7.58 -1.52
N VAL A 160 12.13 7.60 -0.17
CA VAL A 160 11.74 8.81 0.58
C VAL A 160 12.94 9.73 0.84
N ILE A 161 14.11 9.17 1.16
CA ILE A 161 15.30 9.98 1.51
C ILE A 161 16.17 10.25 0.29
N PHE A 162 16.35 9.23 -0.54
CA PHE A 162 17.31 9.30 -1.65
C PHE A 162 16.64 9.47 -3.01
N GLU A 163 15.33 9.63 -3.05
CA GLU A 163 14.51 9.82 -4.26
C GLU A 163 14.81 8.79 -5.36
N LYS A 164 15.29 7.60 -4.95
CA LYS A 164 15.59 6.50 -5.88
C LYS A 164 14.31 5.84 -6.36
N ALA A 165 14.37 5.29 -7.57
CA ALA A 165 13.28 4.53 -8.19
C ALA A 165 13.05 3.19 -7.48
N ALA A 166 12.68 3.22 -6.21
CA ALA A 166 12.45 2.07 -5.34
C ALA A 166 10.95 1.98 -4.94
N MET A 167 10.35 0.81 -5.20
CA MET A 167 8.93 0.56 -4.93
C MET A 167 8.79 -0.39 -3.75
N ALA A 168 8.44 0.10 -2.58
CA ALA A 168 8.15 -0.76 -1.43
C ALA A 168 6.75 -1.37 -1.56
N VAL A 169 6.66 -2.68 -1.73
CA VAL A 169 5.38 -3.38 -1.89
C VAL A 169 4.89 -3.90 -0.55
N ASP A 170 3.91 -3.21 0.02
CA ASP A 170 3.15 -3.65 1.18
C ASP A 170 1.82 -4.30 0.76
N THR A 171 0.97 -4.63 1.73
CA THR A 171 -0.35 -5.22 1.46
C THR A 171 -1.30 -4.27 0.71
N HIS A 172 -1.12 -2.95 0.84
CA HIS A 172 -1.91 -1.95 0.10
C HIS A 172 -1.46 -1.88 -1.35
N VAL A 173 -0.17 -1.66 -1.59
CA VAL A 173 0.42 -1.63 -2.94
C VAL A 173 0.12 -2.94 -3.68
N PHE A 174 0.33 -4.08 -3.03
CA PHE A 174 0.05 -5.40 -3.62
C PHE A 174 -1.41 -5.53 -4.05
N ARG A 175 -2.34 -5.21 -3.17
CA ARG A 175 -3.78 -5.32 -3.43
C ARG A 175 -4.25 -4.35 -4.51
N VAL A 176 -3.86 -3.08 -4.41
CA VAL A 176 -4.30 -2.02 -5.30
C VAL A 176 -3.82 -2.27 -6.73
N SER A 177 -2.54 -2.60 -6.90
CA SER A 177 -1.96 -2.88 -8.21
C SER A 177 -2.61 -4.08 -8.91
N HIS A 178 -2.98 -5.14 -8.16
CA HIS A 178 -3.73 -6.26 -8.72
C HIS A 178 -5.17 -5.87 -9.08
N ARG A 179 -5.85 -5.12 -8.21
CA ARG A 179 -7.25 -4.71 -8.43
C ARG A 179 -7.40 -3.77 -9.61
N ILE A 180 -6.54 -2.78 -9.75
CA ILE A 180 -6.54 -1.89 -10.91
C ILE A 180 -6.17 -2.69 -12.18
N GLY A 181 -5.25 -3.64 -12.08
CA GLY A 181 -4.72 -4.42 -13.20
C GLY A 181 -3.35 -3.94 -13.67
N LEU A 182 -2.64 -3.13 -12.87
CA LEU A 182 -1.27 -2.70 -13.14
C LEU A 182 -0.31 -3.88 -13.25
N VAL A 183 -0.53 -4.92 -12.43
CA VAL A 183 0.28 -6.13 -12.45
C VAL A 183 -0.52 -7.34 -12.90
N PRO A 184 0.09 -8.28 -13.66
CA PRO A 184 -0.58 -9.51 -14.05
C PRO A 184 -0.75 -10.46 -12.84
N ALA A 185 -1.75 -11.35 -12.92
CA ALA A 185 -2.06 -12.32 -11.86
C ALA A 185 -0.88 -13.24 -11.49
N ARG A 186 0.08 -13.47 -12.40
CA ARG A 186 1.29 -14.26 -12.14
C ARG A 186 2.26 -13.60 -11.15
N CYS A 187 2.12 -12.29 -10.88
CA CYS A 187 2.92 -11.60 -9.86
C CYS A 187 2.37 -11.92 -8.47
N THR A 188 2.69 -13.08 -7.92
CA THR A 188 2.14 -13.59 -6.65
C THR A 188 2.96 -13.22 -5.42
N THR A 189 4.15 -12.64 -5.60
CA THR A 189 5.03 -12.22 -4.50
C THR A 189 5.24 -10.70 -4.51
N PRO A 190 5.50 -10.06 -3.35
CA PRO A 190 5.83 -8.64 -3.30
C PRO A 190 6.98 -8.26 -4.25
N TYR A 191 7.99 -9.10 -4.35
CA TYR A 191 9.13 -8.87 -5.25
C TYR A 191 8.76 -8.90 -6.74
N SER A 192 7.87 -9.81 -7.15
CA SER A 192 7.39 -9.85 -8.54
C SER A 192 6.51 -8.64 -8.87
N VAL A 193 5.73 -8.14 -7.91
CA VAL A 193 4.95 -6.91 -8.03
C VAL A 193 5.87 -5.69 -8.11
N GLU A 194 6.87 -5.60 -7.23
CA GLU A 194 7.90 -4.55 -7.24
C GLU A 194 8.53 -4.42 -8.64
N LYS A 195 9.08 -5.53 -9.16
CA LYS A 195 9.71 -5.56 -10.50
C LYS A 195 8.78 -5.08 -11.61
N GLU A 196 7.53 -5.50 -11.55
CA GLU A 196 6.55 -5.16 -12.58
C GLU A 196 6.15 -3.68 -12.51
N LEU A 197 5.97 -3.11 -11.31
CA LEU A 197 5.67 -1.69 -11.13
C LEU A 197 6.86 -0.81 -11.54
N VAL A 198 8.07 -1.13 -11.07
CA VAL A 198 9.30 -0.38 -11.43
C VAL A 198 9.55 -0.39 -12.95
N ARG A 199 9.23 -1.48 -13.65
CA ARG A 199 9.37 -1.55 -15.10
C ARG A 199 8.45 -0.59 -15.86
N ASN A 200 7.27 -0.28 -15.30
CA ASN A 200 6.20 0.37 -16.06
C ASN A 200 5.87 1.78 -15.59
N PHE A 201 6.23 2.17 -14.36
CA PHE A 201 6.20 3.57 -13.95
C PHE A 201 7.45 4.29 -14.46
N PRO A 202 7.37 5.58 -14.84
CA PRO A 202 8.53 6.43 -15.03
C PRO A 202 9.38 6.46 -13.76
N ALA A 203 10.70 6.38 -13.90
CA ALA A 203 11.62 6.23 -12.76
C ALA A 203 11.48 7.37 -11.74
N GLU A 204 11.32 8.60 -12.22
CA GLU A 204 11.13 9.81 -11.43
C GLU A 204 9.82 9.84 -10.65
N LEU A 205 8.79 9.08 -11.10
CA LEU A 205 7.49 9.02 -10.43
C LEU A 205 7.37 7.83 -9.46
N ILE A 206 8.31 6.90 -9.45
CA ILE A 206 8.22 5.70 -8.60
C ILE A 206 8.10 6.04 -7.10
N PRO A 207 8.89 6.97 -6.52
CA PRO A 207 8.74 7.36 -5.12
C PRO A 207 7.34 7.87 -4.81
N LYS A 208 6.80 8.71 -5.69
CA LYS A 208 5.45 9.28 -5.56
C LYS A 208 4.36 8.21 -5.78
N ALA A 209 4.53 7.35 -6.81
CA ALA A 209 3.61 6.26 -7.11
C ALA A 209 3.49 5.25 -5.96
N HIS A 210 4.57 5.00 -5.22
CA HIS A 210 4.55 4.21 -4.01
C HIS A 210 3.53 4.76 -2.99
N HIS A 211 3.59 6.07 -2.71
CA HIS A 211 2.66 6.72 -1.79
C HIS A 211 1.24 6.78 -2.33
N TRP A 212 1.02 7.06 -3.63
CA TRP A 212 -0.30 7.01 -4.26
C TRP A 212 -0.99 5.66 -4.02
N LEU A 213 -0.29 4.57 -4.27
CA LEU A 213 -0.86 3.23 -4.13
C LEU A 213 -1.15 2.88 -2.66
N ILE A 214 -0.31 3.30 -1.72
CA ILE A 214 -0.54 3.12 -0.28
C ILE A 214 -1.76 3.91 0.17
N LEU A 215 -1.79 5.21 -0.09
CA LEU A 215 -2.86 6.11 0.37
C LEU A 215 -4.20 5.73 -0.27
N HIS A 216 -4.21 5.43 -1.57
CA HIS A 216 -5.41 4.91 -2.24
C HIS A 216 -5.88 3.59 -1.61
N GLY A 217 -4.96 2.72 -1.25
CA GLY A 217 -5.26 1.45 -0.58
C GLY A 217 -5.78 1.62 0.86
N ARG A 218 -5.33 2.64 1.57
CA ARG A 218 -5.77 2.95 2.93
C ARG A 218 -7.17 3.58 2.95
N TYR A 219 -7.45 4.51 2.07
CA TYR A 219 -8.61 5.40 2.19
C TYR A 219 -9.73 5.12 1.17
N THR A 220 -9.42 4.61 -0.01
CA THR A 220 -10.38 4.36 -1.09
C THR A 220 -10.54 2.89 -1.41
N CYS A 221 -9.47 2.23 -1.89
CA CYS A 221 -9.48 0.82 -2.29
C CYS A 221 -9.21 -0.10 -1.08
N ILE A 222 -10.01 0.03 -0.01
CA ILE A 222 -9.86 -0.74 1.24
C ILE A 222 -10.09 -2.24 1.02
N ALA A 223 -9.60 -3.08 1.96
CA ALA A 223 -9.50 -4.51 1.74
C ALA A 223 -10.87 -5.20 1.56
N ARG A 224 -11.81 -4.99 2.50
CA ARG A 224 -13.09 -5.71 2.54
C ARG A 224 -14.18 -5.05 1.71
N GLN A 225 -14.32 -3.73 1.78
CA GLN A 225 -15.36 -2.96 1.10
C GLN A 225 -14.74 -1.75 0.41
N PRO A 226 -14.15 -1.91 -0.79
CA PRO A 226 -13.58 -0.78 -1.51
C PRO A 226 -14.67 0.23 -1.87
N LYS A 227 -14.36 1.53 -1.69
CA LYS A 227 -15.26 2.64 -1.99
C LYS A 227 -15.27 2.92 -3.50
N CYS A 228 -15.77 1.96 -4.29
CA CYS A 228 -15.73 2.05 -5.75
C CYS A 228 -16.54 3.21 -6.30
N ASP A 229 -17.67 3.55 -5.67
CA ASP A 229 -18.55 4.65 -6.10
C ASP A 229 -17.89 6.02 -5.99
N ALA A 230 -16.90 6.17 -5.10
CA ALA A 230 -16.10 7.38 -4.93
C ALA A 230 -14.71 7.29 -5.58
N CYS A 231 -14.44 6.26 -6.40
CA CYS A 231 -13.13 6.02 -6.98
C CYS A 231 -13.09 6.45 -8.45
N GLY A 232 -12.31 7.47 -8.80
CA GLY A 232 -12.17 7.92 -10.18
C GLY A 232 -11.49 6.91 -11.14
N LEU A 233 -10.94 5.80 -10.62
CA LEU A 233 -10.34 4.74 -11.43
C LEU A 233 -11.34 3.66 -11.89
N VAL A 234 -12.63 3.74 -11.54
CA VAL A 234 -13.62 2.67 -11.81
C VAL A 234 -13.69 2.27 -13.28
N MET A 235 -13.63 3.23 -14.20
CA MET A 235 -13.73 2.99 -15.64
C MET A 235 -12.59 2.16 -16.21
N ILE A 236 -11.43 2.17 -15.56
CA ILE A 236 -10.22 1.45 -15.97
C ILE A 236 -9.85 0.31 -15.02
N CYS A 237 -10.55 0.20 -13.89
CA CYS A 237 -10.24 -0.77 -12.84
C CYS A 237 -10.72 -2.18 -13.20
N LYS A 238 -9.79 -3.12 -13.38
CA LYS A 238 -10.09 -4.52 -13.71
C LYS A 238 -10.97 -5.21 -12.66
N HIS A 239 -10.76 -4.92 -11.37
CA HIS A 239 -11.57 -5.49 -10.29
C HIS A 239 -13.03 -5.05 -10.39
N TYR A 240 -13.30 -3.76 -10.56
CA TYR A 240 -14.64 -3.22 -10.72
C TYR A 240 -15.35 -3.82 -11.93
N GLN A 241 -14.68 -3.85 -13.08
CA GLN A 241 -15.23 -4.42 -14.32
C GLN A 241 -15.58 -5.90 -14.18
N ASN A 242 -14.74 -6.69 -13.50
CA ASN A 242 -15.02 -8.10 -13.29
C ASN A 242 -16.22 -8.32 -12.38
N GLN A 243 -16.40 -7.51 -11.34
CA GLN A 243 -17.57 -7.59 -10.46
C GLN A 243 -18.86 -7.26 -11.21
N HIS A 244 -18.86 -6.22 -12.05
CA HIS A 244 -20.05 -5.82 -12.82
C HIS A 244 -20.35 -6.74 -14.01
N LYS A 245 -19.36 -7.40 -14.61
CA LYS A 245 -19.59 -8.45 -15.62
C LYS A 245 -20.29 -9.66 -15.02
N LEU A 246 -19.96 -10.06 -13.81
CA LEU A 246 -20.60 -11.17 -13.10
C LEU A 246 -22.05 -10.86 -12.72
N SER A 247 -22.35 -9.59 -12.38
CA SER A 247 -23.72 -9.17 -12.07
C SER A 247 -24.61 -8.97 -13.31
N ALA A 248 -24.03 -8.84 -14.51
CA ALA A 248 -24.73 -8.69 -15.78
C ALA A 248 -25.02 -10.04 -16.48
N GLN A 249 -24.60 -11.19 -15.95
CA GLN A 249 -24.98 -12.50 -16.47
C GLN A 249 -26.43 -12.81 -16.04
N PRO A 250 -27.37 -13.07 -16.99
CA PRO A 250 -28.70 -13.49 -16.61
C PRO A 250 -28.64 -14.81 -15.83
N CYS A 251 -29.43 -14.88 -14.76
CA CYS A 251 -29.62 -16.10 -13.99
C CYS A 251 -29.90 -17.26 -14.94
N PRO A 252 -29.23 -18.42 -14.85
CA PRO A 252 -29.55 -19.55 -15.68
C PRO A 252 -31.01 -19.89 -15.46
N GLN A 253 -31.83 -19.81 -16.54
CA GLN A 253 -33.23 -20.20 -16.51
C GLN A 253 -33.28 -21.64 -16.03
N THR A 254 -33.86 -21.87 -14.86
CA THR A 254 -34.16 -23.18 -14.33
C THR A 254 -34.98 -23.93 -15.36
N GLY A 255 -34.39 -25.02 -15.88
CA GLY A 255 -34.99 -25.83 -16.92
C GLY A 255 -36.42 -26.29 -16.53
N THR A 256 -37.32 -26.17 -17.46
CA THR A 256 -38.66 -26.68 -17.45
C THR A 256 -38.67 -28.13 -16.95
N VAL A 257 -39.28 -28.35 -15.80
CA VAL A 257 -39.57 -29.68 -15.27
C VAL A 257 -40.65 -30.32 -16.18
N HIS A 258 -40.24 -31.21 -17.06
CA HIS A 258 -41.17 -32.06 -17.79
C HIS A 258 -41.87 -33.01 -16.81
N ASN A 259 -43.11 -32.70 -16.51
CA ASN A 259 -44.02 -33.53 -15.74
C ASN A 259 -44.42 -34.76 -16.61
N LYS A 260 -43.77 -35.91 -16.40
CA LYS A 260 -44.19 -37.19 -16.99
C LYS A 260 -45.41 -37.68 -16.21
N SER A 261 -46.59 -37.50 -16.81
CA SER A 261 -47.84 -38.13 -16.38
C SER A 261 -47.70 -39.66 -16.40
N LYS A 262 -47.80 -40.29 -15.23
CA LYS A 262 -47.98 -41.75 -15.10
C LYS A 262 -49.41 -42.14 -15.58
N LYS A 263 -49.51 -42.89 -16.68
CA LYS A 263 -50.71 -43.62 -17.05
C LYS A 263 -50.86 -44.80 -16.10
N GLU A 264 -51.92 -44.76 -15.31
CA GLU A 264 -52.44 -45.94 -14.61
C GLU A 264 -53.02 -46.94 -15.60
N LYS A 265 -52.45 -48.12 -15.62
CA LYS A 265 -53.10 -49.27 -16.25
C LYS A 265 -53.79 -50.06 -15.16
N GLY A 266 -55.14 -50.05 -15.22
CA GLY A 266 -55.96 -50.98 -14.47
C GLY A 266 -55.75 -52.40 -14.98
N GLN A 267 -55.66 -53.31 -14.06
CA GLN A 267 -55.94 -54.72 -14.31
C GLN A 267 -56.88 -55.27 -13.26
N ASN A 268 -57.97 -55.73 -13.81
CA ASN A 268 -59.05 -56.40 -13.17
C ASN A 268 -58.78 -57.94 -13.21
N LYS A 269 -59.39 -58.72 -12.28
CA LYS A 269 -59.58 -60.18 -12.20
C LYS A 269 -58.56 -60.86 -11.23
N SER A 270 -59.01 -61.73 -10.40
CA SER A 270 -60.19 -62.58 -10.08
C SER A 270 -59.96 -63.07 -8.67
#